data_adb77a19e32a4da9fffc2d4d5b34cefa
#
_entry.id   adb77a19e32a4da9fffc2d4d5b34cefa
#
_cell.length_a   1.000
_cell.length_b   1.000
_cell.length_c   1.000
_cell.angle_alpha   90.00
_cell.angle_beta   90.00
_cell.angle_gamma   90.00
#
_symmetry.space_group_name_H-M   'P 1'
#
loop_
_entity.id
_entity.type
_entity.pdbx_description
1 polymer ?
#
loop_
_entity_poly.entity_id
_entity_poly.type
_entity_poly.pdbx_seq_one_letter_code
_entity_poly.pdbx_strand_id
1 'polypeptide(L)'
;MRGNFNSNLGGDVLPKSIEAVKPLGVVMVFGFTVRPETTFDVRSLFFAQKKLRSVMASDIEDLERGLEQVKAVKIKLLLDTVLLLSQPGAARQLLAESRVKGNIVLQPWAA
;
A
#
# COMPACT_ATOMS: atom_id res chain seq x y z
N MET A 1 -4.32 -12.48 14.88
CA MET A 1 -5.21 -12.02 13.81
C MET A 1 -5.44 -10.51 13.90
N ARG A 2 -5.33 -9.82 12.81
CA ARG A 2 -5.57 -8.36 12.74
C ARG A 2 -7.03 -8.08 12.39
N GLY A 3 -7.59 -6.97 12.93
CA GLY A 3 -8.94 -6.52 12.62
C GLY A 3 -9.10 -5.92 11.23
N ASN A 4 -8.04 -5.30 10.72
CA ASN A 4 -7.99 -4.70 9.40
C ASN A 4 -6.75 -5.18 8.65
N PHE A 5 -6.89 -5.37 7.36
CA PHE A 5 -5.82 -5.76 6.47
C PHE A 5 -5.85 -4.92 5.20
N ASN A 6 -4.71 -4.34 4.82
CA ASN A 6 -4.58 -3.55 3.61
C ASN A 6 -3.87 -4.37 2.53
N SER A 7 -4.44 -4.42 1.34
CA SER A 7 -3.90 -5.18 0.22
C SER A 7 -3.85 -4.33 -1.05
N ASN A 8 -2.66 -4.23 -1.65
CA ASN A 8 -2.43 -3.55 -2.92
C ASN A 8 -1.86 -4.48 -4.00
N LEU A 9 -1.74 -5.76 -3.74
CA LEU A 9 -1.05 -6.71 -4.61
C LEU A 9 -2.00 -7.45 -5.55
N GLY A 10 -3.22 -7.75 -5.10
CA GLY A 10 -4.13 -8.60 -5.86
C GLY A 10 -3.65 -10.06 -5.93
N GLY A 11 -4.05 -10.80 -6.97
CA GLY A 11 -3.64 -12.18 -7.18
C GLY A 11 -3.86 -13.07 -5.96
N ASP A 12 -2.91 -13.95 -5.69
CA ASP A 12 -3.00 -14.93 -4.59
C ASP A 12 -2.82 -14.32 -3.20
N VAL A 13 -2.41 -13.07 -3.10
CA VAL A 13 -2.26 -12.37 -1.82
C VAL A 13 -3.63 -11.99 -1.24
N LEU A 14 -4.60 -11.68 -2.09
CA LEU A 14 -5.93 -11.27 -1.61
C LEU A 14 -6.67 -12.39 -0.86
N PRO A 15 -6.75 -13.64 -1.35
CA PRO A 15 -7.30 -14.74 -0.59
C PRO A 15 -6.61 -14.95 0.76
N LYS A 16 -5.29 -14.89 0.79
CA LYS A 16 -4.50 -14.99 2.03
C LYS A 16 -4.81 -13.87 3.01
N SER A 17 -5.04 -12.66 2.51
CA SER A 17 -5.45 -11.51 3.33
C SER A 17 -6.84 -11.72 3.94
N ILE A 18 -7.77 -12.29 3.18
CA ILE A 18 -9.11 -12.65 3.66
C ILE A 18 -9.04 -13.70 4.77
N GLU A 19 -8.18 -14.70 4.62
CA GLU A 19 -7.96 -15.71 5.65
C GLU A 19 -7.33 -15.13 6.92
N ALA A 20 -6.35 -14.25 6.77
CA ALA A 20 -5.56 -13.69 7.86
C ALA A 20 -6.31 -12.67 8.72
N VAL A 21 -7.34 -12.01 8.19
CA VAL A 21 -8.12 -11.04 8.96
C VAL A 21 -9.04 -11.76 9.95
N LYS A 22 -9.18 -11.20 11.15
CA LYS A 22 -10.06 -11.78 12.18
C LYS A 22 -11.54 -11.76 11.76
N PRO A 23 -12.40 -12.59 12.35
CA PRO A 23 -13.85 -12.49 12.16
C PRO A 23 -14.37 -11.06 12.38
N LEU A 24 -15.34 -10.63 11.58
CA LEU A 24 -15.91 -9.28 11.51
C LEU A 24 -14.92 -8.21 11.03
N GLY A 25 -13.69 -8.58 10.69
CA GLY A 25 -12.67 -7.67 10.21
C GLY A 25 -12.87 -7.21 8.78
N VAL A 26 -12.02 -6.30 8.32
CA VAL A 26 -12.10 -5.68 7.00
C VAL A 26 -10.79 -5.90 6.25
N VAL A 27 -10.91 -6.38 5.01
CA VAL A 27 -9.82 -6.32 4.03
C VAL A 27 -10.08 -5.12 3.11
N MET A 28 -9.15 -4.19 3.09
CA MET A 28 -9.20 -3.00 2.24
C MET A 28 -8.31 -3.21 1.03
N VAL A 29 -8.91 -3.19 -0.16
CA VAL A 29 -8.19 -3.33 -1.44
C VAL A 29 -7.98 -1.94 -2.03
N PHE A 30 -6.74 -1.60 -2.35
CA PHE A 30 -6.40 -0.31 -2.96
C PHE A 30 -5.43 -0.42 -4.13
N GLY A 31 -5.28 -1.60 -4.70
CA GLY A 31 -4.46 -1.83 -5.88
C GLY A 31 -4.36 -3.30 -6.27
N PHE A 32 -3.67 -3.54 -7.39
CA PHE A 32 -3.50 -4.87 -7.96
C PHE A 32 -2.11 -5.02 -8.61
N THR A 33 -1.07 -4.59 -7.94
CA THR A 33 0.29 -4.47 -8.47
C THR A 33 0.85 -5.76 -9.07
N VAL A 34 0.50 -6.91 -8.50
CA VAL A 34 0.98 -8.22 -8.98
C VAL A 34 0.04 -8.78 -10.05
N ARG A 35 -1.27 -8.81 -9.77
CA ARG A 35 -2.27 -9.39 -10.68
C ARG A 35 -3.65 -8.81 -10.42
N PRO A 36 -4.41 -8.44 -11.47
CA PRO A 36 -5.75 -7.88 -11.30
C PRO A 36 -6.81 -8.91 -10.91
N GLU A 37 -6.60 -10.16 -11.28
CA GLU A 37 -7.57 -11.22 -11.04
C GLU A 37 -7.19 -12.10 -9.87
N THR A 38 -8.20 -12.57 -9.15
CA THR A 38 -8.03 -13.50 -8.03
C THR A 38 -9.24 -14.40 -7.89
N THR A 39 -9.03 -15.55 -7.28
CA THR A 39 -10.11 -16.49 -6.92
C THR A 39 -10.00 -16.79 -5.44
N PHE A 40 -11.12 -16.79 -4.73
CA PHE A 40 -11.16 -17.17 -3.32
C PHE A 40 -12.44 -17.94 -2.98
N ASP A 41 -12.38 -18.72 -1.90
CA ASP A 41 -13.53 -19.41 -1.38
C ASP A 41 -14.45 -18.43 -0.63
N VAL A 42 -15.67 -18.27 -1.13
CA VAL A 42 -16.65 -17.36 -0.53
C VAL A 42 -16.95 -17.71 0.93
N ARG A 43 -16.81 -18.98 1.31
CA ARG A 43 -17.02 -19.42 2.69
C ARG A 43 -16.05 -18.77 3.67
N SER A 44 -14.81 -18.48 3.25
CA SER A 44 -13.82 -17.79 4.06
C SER A 44 -14.23 -16.36 4.45
N LEU A 45 -15.06 -15.74 3.63
CA LEU A 45 -15.65 -14.43 3.88
C LEU A 45 -16.96 -14.52 4.65
N PHE A 46 -17.84 -15.41 4.20
CA PHE A 46 -19.23 -15.51 4.64
C PHE A 46 -19.37 -15.94 6.10
N PHE A 47 -18.79 -17.09 6.48
CA PHE A 47 -18.98 -17.63 7.82
C PHE A 47 -18.38 -16.77 8.95
N ALA A 48 -17.32 -16.06 8.66
CA ALA A 48 -16.70 -15.17 9.62
C ALA A 48 -17.19 -13.72 9.50
N GLN A 49 -18.19 -13.44 8.67
CA GLN A 49 -18.78 -12.12 8.45
C GLN A 49 -17.71 -11.03 8.17
N LYS A 50 -16.69 -11.41 7.44
CA LYS A 50 -15.61 -10.51 7.03
C LYS A 50 -16.08 -9.55 5.95
N LYS A 51 -15.45 -8.40 5.84
CA LYS A 51 -15.79 -7.36 4.86
C LYS A 51 -14.64 -7.19 3.88
N LEU A 52 -15.01 -7.13 2.61
CA LEU A 52 -14.09 -6.77 1.53
C LEU A 52 -14.52 -5.40 1.00
N ARG A 53 -13.66 -4.42 1.09
CA ARG A 53 -13.90 -3.04 0.66
C ARG A 53 -12.78 -2.56 -0.25
N SER A 54 -13.09 -1.58 -1.07
CA SER A 54 -12.07 -0.96 -1.92
C SER A 54 -12.09 0.55 -1.77
N VAL A 55 -10.95 1.14 -2.06
CA VAL A 55 -10.78 2.57 -2.25
C VAL A 55 -10.00 2.78 -3.53
N MET A 56 -10.31 3.84 -4.26
CA MET A 56 -9.62 4.19 -5.48
C MET A 56 -9.10 5.62 -5.36
N ALA A 57 -7.78 5.74 -5.43
CA ALA A 57 -7.08 7.02 -5.42
C ALA A 57 -7.47 7.93 -4.24
N SER A 58 -7.01 9.13 -4.27
CA SER A 58 -7.34 10.21 -3.35
C SER A 58 -7.47 11.50 -4.15
N ASP A 59 -8.20 12.44 -3.63
CA ASP A 59 -8.30 13.78 -4.19
C ASP A 59 -7.31 14.75 -3.51
N ILE A 60 -7.33 16.00 -3.93
CA ILE A 60 -6.46 17.04 -3.39
C ILE A 60 -6.74 17.27 -1.91
N GLU A 61 -7.99 17.21 -1.50
CA GLU A 61 -8.39 17.41 -0.11
C GLU A 61 -7.83 16.31 0.79
N ASP A 62 -7.85 15.06 0.34
CA ASP A 62 -7.23 13.95 1.04
C ASP A 62 -5.72 14.12 1.17
N LEU A 63 -5.06 14.62 0.12
CA LEU A 63 -3.63 14.93 0.15
C LEU A 63 -3.31 16.03 1.16
N GLU A 64 -4.08 17.11 1.18
CA GLU A 64 -3.91 18.21 2.12
C GLU A 64 -4.06 17.73 3.57
N ARG A 65 -5.09 16.94 3.85
CA ARG A 65 -5.28 16.31 5.18
C ARG A 65 -4.12 15.39 5.56
N GLY A 66 -3.62 14.62 4.61
CA GLY A 66 -2.44 13.77 4.82
C GLY A 66 -1.21 14.59 5.18
N LEU A 67 -0.95 15.68 4.46
CA LEU A 67 0.17 16.58 4.71
C LEU A 67 0.07 17.26 6.09
N GLU A 68 -1.13 17.63 6.52
CA GLU A 68 -1.36 18.17 7.87
C GLU A 68 -0.96 17.15 8.96
N GLN A 69 -1.30 15.87 8.77
CA GLN A 69 -0.90 14.81 9.69
C GLN A 69 0.62 14.63 9.73
N VAL A 70 1.29 14.74 8.59
CA VAL A 70 2.75 14.70 8.51
C VAL A 70 3.37 15.91 9.24
N LYS A 71 2.85 17.12 9.02
CA LYS A 71 3.29 18.34 9.72
C LYS A 71 3.09 18.24 11.23
N ALA A 72 1.99 17.65 11.67
CA ALA A 72 1.69 17.42 13.09
C ALA A 72 2.48 16.25 13.70
N VAL A 73 3.40 15.64 12.95
CA VAL A 73 4.21 14.48 13.36
C VAL A 73 3.39 13.26 13.80
N LYS A 74 2.14 13.18 13.36
CA LYS A 74 1.27 12.02 13.60
C LYS A 74 1.51 10.89 12.60
N ILE A 75 2.00 11.24 11.40
CA ILE A 75 2.43 10.29 10.36
C ILE A 75 3.89 10.57 10.05
N LYS A 76 4.71 9.54 10.13
CA LYS A 76 6.12 9.61 9.76
C LYS A 76 6.29 8.96 8.37
N LEU A 77 6.79 9.75 7.43
CA LEU A 77 7.15 9.23 6.10
C LEU A 77 8.44 8.42 6.20
N LEU A 78 8.42 7.24 5.63
CA LEU A 78 9.60 6.39 5.55
C LEU A 78 10.32 6.67 4.22
N LEU A 79 11.43 7.40 4.31
CA LEU A 79 12.31 7.67 3.18
C LEU A 79 13.55 6.80 3.30
N ASP A 80 13.89 6.09 2.22
CA ASP A 80 15.12 5.31 2.14
C ASP A 80 16.26 6.17 1.60
N THR A 81 16.09 6.67 0.38
CA THR A 81 17.15 7.37 -0.36
C THR A 81 16.57 8.56 -1.10
N VAL A 82 17.32 9.64 -1.11
CA VAL A 82 17.05 10.82 -1.94
C VAL A 82 18.13 10.90 -3.02
N LEU A 83 17.72 10.90 -4.28
CA LEU A 83 18.59 10.98 -5.44
C LEU A 83 18.27 12.25 -6.24
N LEU A 84 19.19 12.66 -7.10
CA LEU A 84 18.93 13.73 -8.06
C LEU A 84 17.97 13.25 -9.15
N LEU A 85 17.15 14.17 -9.67
CA LEU A 85 16.21 13.87 -10.76
C LEU A 85 16.93 13.36 -12.02
N SER A 86 18.23 13.65 -12.17
CA SER A 86 19.09 13.12 -13.24
C SER A 86 19.47 11.65 -13.09
N GLN A 87 19.13 11.02 -11.95
CA GLN A 87 19.55 9.65 -11.61
C GLN A 87 18.37 8.64 -11.52
N PRO A 88 17.38 8.63 -12.42
CA PRO A 88 16.26 7.73 -12.36
C PRO A 88 16.66 6.26 -12.54
N GLY A 89 17.73 6.00 -13.30
CA GLY A 89 18.27 4.65 -13.51
C GLY A 89 18.76 4.01 -12.22
N ALA A 90 19.46 4.76 -11.38
CA ALA A 90 19.93 4.29 -10.08
C ALA A 90 18.77 3.98 -9.15
N ALA A 91 17.73 4.82 -9.13
CA ALA A 91 16.51 4.60 -8.34
C ALA A 91 15.80 3.30 -8.76
N ARG A 92 15.64 3.09 -10.06
CA ARG A 92 15.00 1.87 -10.61
C ARG A 92 15.79 0.61 -10.28
N GLN A 93 17.11 0.68 -10.31
CA GLN A 93 17.98 -0.44 -9.96
C GLN A 93 17.82 -0.83 -8.50
N LEU A 94 17.81 0.13 -7.58
CA LEU A 94 17.56 -0.12 -6.16
C LEU A 94 16.21 -0.79 -5.91
N LEU A 95 15.17 -0.35 -6.60
CA LEU A 95 13.84 -0.97 -6.53
C LEU A 95 13.86 -2.40 -7.08
N ALA A 96 14.50 -2.63 -8.22
CA ALA A 96 14.59 -3.96 -8.84
C ALA A 96 15.35 -4.96 -7.95
N GLU A 97 16.35 -4.50 -7.22
CA GLU A 97 17.13 -5.30 -6.28
C GLU A 97 16.42 -5.52 -4.92
N SER A 98 15.22 -4.96 -4.73
CA SER A 98 14.47 -5.02 -3.46
C SER A 98 15.27 -4.52 -2.25
N ARG A 99 16.13 -3.53 -2.45
CA ARG A 99 17.03 -2.96 -1.43
C ARG A 99 16.48 -1.70 -0.78
N VAL A 100 15.20 -1.42 -0.96
CA VAL A 100 14.56 -0.18 -0.52
C VAL A 100 13.62 -0.44 0.64
N LYS A 101 13.78 0.31 1.73
CA LYS A 101 12.85 0.33 2.87
C LYS A 101 12.14 1.68 2.93
N GLY A 102 10.96 1.76 2.30
CA GLY A 102 10.20 3.01 2.18
C GLY A 102 10.24 3.54 0.76
N ASN A 103 10.39 4.84 0.62
CA ASN A 103 10.34 5.51 -0.67
C ASN A 103 11.71 6.03 -1.11
N ILE A 104 11.96 5.98 -2.41
CA ILE A 104 13.04 6.72 -3.06
C ILE A 104 12.44 8.03 -3.59
N VAL A 105 13.07 9.13 -3.29
CA VAL A 105 12.67 10.45 -3.77
C VAL A 105 13.69 10.94 -4.79
N LEU A 106 13.19 11.39 -5.93
CA LEU A 106 14.00 12.11 -6.91
C LEU A 106 13.79 13.62 -6.74
N GLN A 107 14.84 14.31 -6.38
CA GLN A 107 14.81 15.75 -6.11
C GLN A 107 15.15 16.51 -7.39
N PRO A 108 14.27 17.39 -7.88
CA PRO A 108 14.47 18.09 -9.15
C PRO A 108 15.53 19.19 -9.10
N TRP A 109 15.82 19.70 -7.92
CA TRP A 109 16.86 20.71 -7.71
C TRP A 109 18.02 20.12 -6.91
N ALA A 110 19.22 20.34 -7.41
CA ALA A 110 20.42 20.05 -6.64
C ALA A 110 20.58 21.12 -5.54
N ALA A 111 20.83 20.66 -4.34
CA ALA A 111 21.27 21.57 -3.30
C ALA A 111 22.73 21.97 -3.58
#